data_f1f5a2ead9fa4157faecd57d880b2f0b
#
_entry.id   f1f5a2ead9fa4157faecd57d880b2f0b
#
_cell.length_a   1.000
_cell.length_b   1.000
_cell.length_c   1.000
_cell.angle_alpha   90.00
_cell.angle_beta   90.00
_cell.angle_gamma   90.00
#
_symmetry.space_group_name_H-M   'P 1'
#
loop_
_entity.id
_entity.type
_entity.pdbx_description
1 polymer ?
#
loop_
_entity_poly.entity_id
_entity_poly.type
_entity_poly.pdbx_seq_one_letter_code
_entity_poly.pdbx_strand_id
1 'polypeptide(L)'
;MKIKLAKTELIHFVGIGGIGMSGLALIMKGKGFKVQGSDIVNNKNIERLRKEKIKVFIEHKKQNIEKGTILVISSAIKKNNPELLAAKQKQLPI
;
A
#
# COMPACT_ATOMS: atom_id res chain seq x y z
N MET A 1 19.71 8.86 2.72
CA MET A 1 18.96 8.65 3.99
C MET A 1 18.56 7.19 4.10
N LYS A 2 18.87 6.59 5.23
CA LYS A 2 18.47 5.21 5.47
C LYS A 2 17.17 5.19 6.27
N ILE A 3 16.15 4.56 5.73
CA ILE A 3 14.90 4.34 6.44
C ILE A 3 14.95 2.92 6.97
N LYS A 4 14.91 2.79 8.29
CA LYS A 4 14.80 1.47 8.91
C LYS A 4 13.33 1.17 9.13
N LEU A 5 12.85 0.11 8.49
CA LEU A 5 11.50 -0.37 8.66
C LEU A 5 11.51 -1.59 9.58
N ALA A 6 10.73 -1.52 10.66
CA ALA A 6 10.53 -2.69 11.51
C ALA A 6 9.61 -3.68 10.79
N LYS A 7 9.88 -4.97 10.94
CA LYS A 7 9.04 -6.01 10.33
C LYS A 7 7.63 -6.05 10.88
N THR A 8 7.38 -5.37 12.00
CA THR A 8 6.05 -5.23 12.60
C THR A 8 5.23 -4.12 11.93
N GLU A 9 5.88 -3.26 11.14
CA GLU A 9 5.19 -2.19 10.43
C GLU A 9 4.31 -2.76 9.33
N LEU A 10 3.12 -2.21 9.16
CA LEU A 10 2.23 -2.56 8.05
C LEU A 10 2.34 -1.50 6.97
N ILE A 11 2.92 -1.89 5.84
CA ILE A 11 3.12 -1.00 4.71
C ILE A 11 1.88 -1.04 3.83
N HIS A 12 1.23 0.10 3.64
CA HIS A 12 0.04 0.21 2.81
C HIS A 12 0.38 0.90 1.49
N PHE A 13 0.15 0.22 0.39
CA PHE A 13 0.40 0.74 -0.95
C PHE A 13 -0.89 1.28 -1.55
N VAL A 14 -0.92 2.56 -1.86
CA VAL A 14 -2.05 3.19 -2.56
C VAL A 14 -1.81 3.07 -4.06
N GLY A 15 -2.71 2.40 -4.77
CA GLY A 15 -2.52 2.08 -6.17
C GLY A 15 -1.65 0.84 -6.38
N ILE A 16 -1.82 -0.15 -5.54
CA ILE A 16 -0.95 -1.34 -5.49
C ILE A 16 -0.96 -2.17 -6.78
N GLY A 17 -2.01 -2.03 -7.60
CA GLY A 17 -2.12 -2.77 -8.87
C GLY A 17 -1.28 -2.22 -10.00
N GLY A 18 -0.63 -1.07 -9.82
CA GLY A 18 0.30 -0.54 -10.81
C GLY A 18 1.50 -1.44 -11.00
N ILE A 19 2.12 -1.39 -12.19
CA ILE A 19 3.25 -2.28 -12.51
C ILE A 19 4.40 -2.13 -11.52
N GLY A 20 4.88 -0.91 -11.31
CA GLY A 20 5.97 -0.65 -10.37
C GLY A 20 5.57 -0.90 -8.92
N MET A 21 4.35 -0.51 -8.55
CA MET A 21 3.85 -0.65 -7.19
C MET A 21 3.66 -2.12 -6.81
N SER A 22 3.07 -2.92 -7.70
CA SER A 22 2.87 -4.35 -7.43
C SER A 22 4.21 -5.08 -7.30
N GLY A 23 5.17 -4.75 -8.14
CA GLY A 23 6.50 -5.33 -8.05
C GLY A 23 7.20 -5.01 -6.73
N LEU A 24 7.13 -3.76 -6.30
CA LEU A 24 7.71 -3.35 -5.03
C LEU A 24 7.02 -4.03 -3.84
N ALA A 25 5.70 -4.12 -3.88
CA ALA A 25 4.94 -4.80 -2.83
C ALA A 25 5.36 -6.26 -2.69
N LEU A 26 5.53 -6.97 -3.81
CA LEU A 26 6.00 -8.36 -3.80
C LEU A 26 7.40 -8.49 -3.20
N ILE A 27 8.31 -7.58 -3.57
CA ILE A 27 9.67 -7.57 -3.02
C ILE A 27 9.63 -7.39 -1.50
N MET A 28 8.87 -6.42 -1.02
CA MET A 28 8.77 -6.14 0.42
C MET A 28 8.14 -7.32 1.16
N LYS A 29 7.12 -7.93 0.59
CA LYS A 29 6.52 -9.14 1.18
C LYS A 29 7.52 -10.27 1.26
N GLY A 30 8.30 -10.48 0.21
CA GLY A 30 9.33 -11.52 0.17
C GLY A 30 10.42 -11.30 1.22
N LYS A 31 10.67 -10.06 1.60
CA LYS A 31 11.64 -9.72 2.65
C LYS A 31 11.06 -9.87 4.07
N GLY A 32 9.79 -10.27 4.19
CA GLY A 32 9.16 -10.52 5.48
C GLY A 32 8.41 -9.34 6.07
N PHE A 33 8.23 -8.26 5.32
CA PHE A 33 7.41 -7.13 5.78
C PHE A 33 5.93 -7.44 5.64
N LYS A 34 5.12 -6.83 6.49
CA LYS A 34 3.67 -6.89 6.36
C LYS A 34 3.24 -5.87 5.31
N VAL A 35 2.51 -6.33 4.31
CA VAL A 35 2.14 -5.52 3.16
C VAL A 35 0.65 -5.65 2.88
N GLN A 36 0.03 -4.54 2.56
CA GLN A 36 -1.34 -4.49 2.04
C GLN A 36 -1.44 -3.33 1.06
N GLY A 37 -2.57 -3.19 0.43
CA GLY A 37 -2.78 -2.05 -0.43
C GLY A 37 -4.20 -1.93 -0.94
N SER A 38 -4.41 -0.91 -1.76
CA SER A 38 -5.70 -0.63 -2.38
C SER A 38 -5.53 -0.24 -3.83
N ASP A 39 -6.58 -0.47 -4.60
CA ASP A 39 -6.67 0.00 -5.98
C ASP A 39 -8.14 0.15 -6.34
N ILE A 40 -8.40 0.90 -7.41
CA ILE A 40 -9.77 1.05 -7.92
C ILE A 40 -10.09 0.04 -9.01
N VAL A 41 -9.09 -0.68 -9.50
CA VAL A 41 -9.23 -1.64 -10.60
C VAL A 41 -8.76 -3.00 -10.13
N ASN A 42 -9.50 -4.04 -10.51
CA ASN A 42 -9.09 -5.41 -10.26
C ASN A 42 -8.44 -5.95 -11.56
N ASN A 43 -7.16 -6.25 -11.51
CA ASN A 43 -6.40 -6.70 -12.68
C ASN A 43 -5.50 -7.90 -12.32
N LYS A 44 -4.70 -8.35 -13.29
CA LYS A 44 -3.80 -9.49 -13.10
C LYS A 44 -2.74 -9.25 -12.02
N ASN A 45 -2.29 -8.02 -11.87
CA ASN A 45 -1.35 -7.67 -10.81
C ASN A 45 -1.98 -7.89 -9.43
N ILE A 46 -3.25 -7.48 -9.28
CA ILE A 46 -3.99 -7.69 -8.04
C ILE A 46 -4.14 -9.20 -7.75
N GLU A 47 -4.47 -9.98 -8.77
CA GLU A 47 -4.57 -11.44 -8.60
C GLU A 47 -3.26 -12.06 -8.13
N ARG A 48 -2.14 -11.63 -8.70
CA ARG A 48 -0.82 -12.11 -8.29
C ARG A 48 -0.50 -11.75 -6.84
N LEU A 49 -0.82 -10.51 -6.44
CA LEU A 49 -0.63 -10.07 -5.07
C LEU A 49 -1.44 -10.93 -4.08
N ARG A 50 -2.68 -11.21 -4.42
CA ARG A 50 -3.56 -12.03 -3.58
C ARG A 50 -3.07 -13.47 -3.46
N LYS A 51 -2.48 -14.02 -4.51
CA LYS A 51 -1.87 -15.35 -4.46
C LYS A 51 -0.71 -15.40 -3.48
N GLU A 52 -0.01 -14.30 -3.30
CA GLU A 52 1.09 -14.16 -2.33
C GLU A 52 0.57 -13.73 -0.95
N LYS A 53 -0.73 -13.84 -0.72
CA LYS A 53 -1.40 -13.54 0.55
C LYS A 53 -1.26 -12.07 0.97
N ILE A 54 -1.18 -11.18 0.00
CA ILE A 54 -1.23 -9.73 0.23
C ILE A 54 -2.69 -9.31 0.16
N LYS A 55 -3.18 -8.65 1.21
CA LYS A 55 -4.55 -8.14 1.24
C LYS A 55 -4.66 -6.92 0.35
N VAL A 56 -5.63 -6.94 -0.57
CA VAL A 56 -5.89 -5.82 -1.48
C VAL A 56 -7.35 -5.41 -1.35
N PHE A 57 -7.56 -4.15 -1.01
CA PHE A 57 -8.88 -3.53 -0.99
C PHE A 57 -9.15 -2.96 -2.39
N ILE A 58 -10.31 -3.29 -2.95
CA ILE A 58 -10.75 -2.66 -4.19
C ILE A 58 -11.57 -1.46 -3.79
N GLU A 59 -11.05 -0.29 -4.03
CA GLU A 59 -11.59 1.01 -3.66
C GLU A 59 -10.69 1.71 -2.63
N HIS A 60 -10.50 3.01 -2.81
CA HIS A 60 -9.73 3.80 -1.86
C HIS A 60 -10.67 4.35 -0.78
N LYS A 61 -10.44 3.97 0.47
CA LYS A 61 -11.23 4.41 1.61
C LYS A 61 -10.31 4.67 2.79
N LYS A 62 -10.63 5.68 3.59
CA LYS A 62 -9.84 5.99 4.79
C LYS A 62 -9.74 4.80 5.75
N GLN A 63 -10.75 3.95 5.80
CA GLN A 63 -10.76 2.77 6.66
C GLN A 63 -9.68 1.75 6.28
N ASN A 64 -9.26 1.75 5.03
CA ASN A 64 -8.24 0.80 4.55
C ASN A 64 -6.90 0.98 5.26
N ILE A 65 -6.61 2.18 5.74
CA ILE A 65 -5.32 2.49 6.37
C ILE A 65 -5.37 2.50 7.90
N GLU A 66 -6.47 2.05 8.51
CA GLU A 66 -6.60 2.06 9.97
C GLU A 66 -5.42 1.37 10.66
N LYS A 67 -4.99 0.25 10.12
CA LYS A 67 -3.88 -0.54 10.68
C LYS A 67 -2.54 -0.24 10.00
N GLY A 68 -2.55 0.56 8.95
CA GLY A 68 -1.34 0.91 8.23
C GLY A 68 -0.49 1.89 9.03
N THR A 69 0.81 1.70 9.03
CA THR A 69 1.74 2.57 9.73
C THR A 69 2.63 3.36 8.79
N ILE A 70 2.75 2.93 7.55
CA ILE A 70 3.52 3.60 6.51
C ILE A 70 2.72 3.54 5.21
N LEU A 71 2.66 4.65 4.50
CA LEU A 71 1.98 4.74 3.22
C LEU A 71 2.99 4.85 2.09
N VAL A 72 2.82 4.05 1.04
CA VAL A 72 3.59 4.19 -0.20
C VAL A 72 2.63 4.60 -1.29
N ILE A 73 2.95 5.67 -1.99
CA ILE A 73 2.14 6.18 -3.09
C ILE A 73 3.00 6.36 -4.34
N SER A 74 2.36 6.34 -5.50
CA SER A 74 3.00 6.74 -6.75
C SER A 74 2.64 8.18 -7.09
N SER A 75 3.34 8.76 -8.06
CA SER A 75 3.02 10.12 -8.54
C SER A 75 1.65 10.21 -9.18
N ALA A 76 1.03 9.08 -9.55
CA ALA A 76 -0.30 9.05 -10.13
C ALA A 76 -1.42 9.26 -9.10
N ILE A 77 -1.12 9.14 -7.82
CA ILE A 77 -2.13 9.31 -6.76
C ILE A 77 -2.47 10.78 -6.60
N LYS A 78 -3.76 11.09 -6.65
CA LYS A 78 -4.24 12.48 -6.55
C LYS A 78 -4.17 12.97 -5.11
N LYS A 79 -3.96 14.26 -4.95
CA LYS A 79 -3.86 14.91 -3.62
C LYS A 79 -5.09 14.72 -2.75
N ASN A 80 -6.26 14.55 -3.38
CA ASN A 80 -7.53 14.35 -2.65
C ASN A 80 -7.87 12.89 -2.41
N ASN A 81 -6.96 11.96 -2.69
CA ASN A 81 -7.20 10.55 -2.41
C ASN A 81 -7.53 10.38 -0.93
N PRO A 82 -8.64 9.70 -0.57
CA PRO A 82 -9.07 9.59 0.83
C PRO A 82 -8.04 8.91 1.73
N GLU A 83 -7.30 7.94 1.21
CA GLU A 83 -6.27 7.26 2.00
C GLU A 83 -5.08 8.17 2.25
N LEU A 84 -4.68 8.96 1.25
CA LEU A 84 -3.61 9.92 1.41
C LEU A 84 -3.98 11.01 2.42
N LEU A 85 -5.21 11.53 2.33
CA LEU A 85 -5.69 12.54 3.29
C LEU A 85 -5.72 11.98 4.72
N ALA A 86 -6.21 10.75 4.89
CA ALA A 86 -6.27 10.11 6.20
C ALA A 86 -4.86 9.89 6.78
N ALA A 87 -3.91 9.47 5.94
CA ALA A 87 -2.52 9.29 6.37
C ALA A 87 -1.90 10.60 6.83
N LYS A 88 -2.16 11.70 6.13
CA LYS A 88 -1.68 13.02 6.54
C LYS A 88 -2.27 13.45 7.87
N GLN A 89 -3.56 13.22 8.10
CA GLN A 89 -4.20 13.54 9.38
C GLN A 89 -3.59 12.75 10.53
N LYS A 90 -3.23 11.50 10.29
CA LYS A 90 -2.59 10.64 11.29
C LYS A 90 -1.09 10.87 11.39
N GLN A 91 -0.53 11.72 10.54
CA GLN A 91 0.90 12.00 10.47
C GLN A 91 1.74 10.74 10.21
N LEU A 92 1.22 9.84 9.38
CA LEU A 92 1.95 8.65 8.98
C LEU A 92 3.08 9.00 7.99
N PRO A 93 4.21 8.30 8.05
CA PRO A 93 5.22 8.40 7.01
C PRO A 93 4.63 8.02 5.65
N ILE A 94 4.97 8.80 4.63
CA ILE A 94 4.48 8.61 3.26
C ILE A 94 5.65 8.46 2.30
#